data_d03ce32c35dd9d87c14325b590e71cff
#
_entry.id   d03ce32c35dd9d87c14325b590e71cff
#
_cell.length_a   1.000
_cell.length_b   1.000
_cell.length_c   1.000
_cell.angle_alpha   90.00
_cell.angle_beta   90.00
_cell.angle_gamma   90.00
#
_symmetry.space_group_name_H-M   'P 1'
#
loop_
_entity.id
_entity.type
_entity.pdbx_description
1 polymer ?
#
loop_
_entity_poly.entity_id
_entity_poly.type
_entity_poly.pdbx_seq_one_letter_code
_entity_poly.pdbx_strand_id
1 'polypeptide(L)'
;MLKPKFIIAVCITTVLITFTLLKSLYAAEEYSLTDLYKIALERSERIKLSEEDLYITENTKDKALAVLFPRLSAFGNYTQYSEDKRLPTGAIIQPDHSTSWGLSLNQSLSISGREFDAFKISKEDIKKSQYDLYAVREEYLFGVSSAYYDVLKMKKAVDIAKANVERLTKHKDAAAIRVKVGEITKTVLLRAEAELSGAQSELIRAENNLSLTKAVLARIVGLTGDYELKETPEDDEYLPDYKMEDTSNPLKEVAMSERAELKSLDIQKKIAGDQVKYTRGLYWPTISIEGIYFNKDEEPATAFLIKESTYAGLKLIFPFFEGGLRRAEVMEAKAKQRQVNLIYEDMKKKINIDIEQAYLDYKTQKGVLKSLRDRLTFAKDNYSAVSRQFEFGLANSIDIMDANTLLVTAERQFVDAVYNQRLSILRLERVTGRLLKSVTAKETAINSQDE
;
A
#
# COMPACT_ATOMS: atom_id res chain seq x y z
N MET A 1 47.93 -34.46 -33.25
CA MET A 1 46.78 -34.18 -34.16
C MET A 1 45.53 -34.86 -33.64
N LEU A 2 44.64 -34.13 -32.98
CA LEU A 2 43.34 -34.68 -32.54
C LEU A 2 42.45 -34.94 -33.71
N LYS A 3 41.87 -36.16 -33.75
CA LYS A 3 41.02 -36.61 -34.87
C LYS A 3 39.77 -35.70 -35.01
N PRO A 4 39.39 -35.27 -36.23
CA PRO A 4 38.27 -34.32 -36.46
C PRO A 4 36.93 -34.77 -35.89
N LYS A 5 36.71 -36.07 -35.70
CA LYS A 5 35.49 -36.63 -35.05
C LYS A 5 35.36 -36.25 -33.55
N PHE A 6 36.47 -36.00 -32.84
CA PHE A 6 36.44 -35.63 -31.44
C PHE A 6 36.08 -34.15 -31.23
N ILE A 7 36.51 -33.28 -32.15
CA ILE A 7 36.17 -31.84 -32.14
C ILE A 7 34.68 -31.62 -32.43
N ILE A 8 34.13 -32.37 -33.38
CA ILE A 8 32.68 -32.29 -33.71
C ILE A 8 31.81 -32.80 -32.55
N ALA A 9 32.23 -33.86 -31.85
CA ALA A 9 31.49 -34.38 -30.69
C ALA A 9 31.50 -33.37 -29.52
N VAL A 10 32.63 -32.70 -29.24
CA VAL A 10 32.75 -31.66 -28.20
C VAL A 10 31.96 -30.40 -28.54
N CYS A 11 31.91 -29.99 -29.81
CA CYS A 11 31.09 -28.87 -30.26
C CYS A 11 29.58 -29.17 -30.14
N ILE A 12 29.15 -30.39 -30.47
CA ILE A 12 27.73 -30.81 -30.38
C ILE A 12 27.32 -30.90 -28.90
N THR A 13 28.17 -31.42 -28.01
CA THR A 13 27.86 -31.46 -26.56
C THR A 13 27.85 -30.09 -25.93
N THR A 14 28.76 -29.17 -26.29
CA THR A 14 28.71 -27.78 -25.80
C THR A 14 27.48 -27.02 -26.31
N VAL A 15 27.08 -27.19 -27.57
CA VAL A 15 25.83 -26.59 -28.11
C VAL A 15 24.58 -27.18 -27.44
N LEU A 16 24.57 -28.50 -27.16
CA LEU A 16 23.45 -29.14 -26.44
C LEU A 16 23.35 -28.65 -24.99
N ILE A 17 24.49 -28.47 -24.28
CA ILE A 17 24.52 -27.97 -22.92
C ILE A 17 24.15 -26.48 -22.85
N THR A 18 24.56 -25.66 -23.83
CA THR A 18 24.10 -24.27 -23.92
C THR A 18 22.63 -24.15 -24.26
N PHE A 19 22.08 -25.07 -25.06
CA PHE A 19 20.65 -25.08 -25.41
C PHE A 19 19.76 -25.57 -24.25
N THR A 20 20.26 -26.48 -23.40
CA THR A 20 19.55 -26.90 -22.18
C THR A 20 19.63 -25.84 -21.06
N LEU A 21 20.73 -25.12 -20.94
CA LEU A 21 20.87 -23.97 -20.03
C LEU A 21 20.01 -22.78 -20.47
N LEU A 22 19.85 -22.52 -21.78
CA LEU A 22 18.95 -21.49 -22.28
C LEU A 22 17.46 -21.84 -22.07
N LYS A 23 17.08 -23.12 -22.13
CA LYS A 23 15.70 -23.52 -21.79
C LYS A 23 15.36 -23.36 -20.30
N SER A 24 16.34 -23.50 -19.42
CA SER A 24 16.15 -23.26 -17.99
C SER A 24 16.01 -21.77 -17.63
N LEU A 25 16.44 -20.86 -18.52
CA LEU A 25 16.30 -19.40 -18.32
C LEU A 25 14.94 -18.84 -18.77
N TYR A 26 14.09 -19.65 -19.42
CA TYR A 26 12.80 -19.24 -19.95
C TYR A 26 11.59 -19.93 -19.30
N ALA A 27 11.78 -20.61 -18.16
CA ALA A 27 10.63 -21.04 -17.39
C ALA A 27 10.06 -19.81 -16.69
N ALA A 28 8.86 -19.37 -17.08
CA ALA A 28 8.15 -18.33 -16.35
C ALA A 28 8.03 -18.75 -14.88
N GLU A 29 8.48 -17.90 -13.97
CA GLU A 29 8.35 -18.17 -12.54
C GLU A 29 6.87 -18.24 -12.15
N GLU A 30 6.48 -19.28 -11.47
CA GLU A 30 5.10 -19.51 -11.06
C GLU A 30 4.91 -19.09 -9.59
N TYR A 31 4.04 -18.10 -9.35
CA TYR A 31 3.82 -17.51 -8.07
C TYR A 31 2.45 -17.87 -7.47
N SER A 32 2.43 -18.23 -6.20
CA SER A 32 1.22 -18.30 -5.38
C SER A 32 0.88 -16.90 -4.82
N LEU A 33 -0.33 -16.76 -4.29
CA LEU A 33 -0.72 -15.51 -3.59
C LEU A 33 0.21 -15.19 -2.41
N THR A 34 0.65 -16.22 -1.67
CA THR A 34 1.57 -16.07 -0.54
C THR A 34 2.95 -15.57 -0.98
N ASP A 35 3.48 -16.07 -2.11
CA ASP A 35 4.74 -15.60 -2.68
C ASP A 35 4.64 -14.12 -3.08
N LEU A 36 3.52 -13.75 -3.70
CA LEU A 36 3.27 -12.35 -4.09
C LEU A 36 3.16 -11.42 -2.88
N TYR A 37 2.60 -11.87 -1.77
CA TYR A 37 2.55 -11.09 -0.53
C TYR A 37 3.96 -10.78 0.00
N LYS A 38 4.85 -11.77 0.01
CA LYS A 38 6.25 -11.60 0.45
C LYS A 38 6.96 -10.55 -0.40
N ILE A 39 6.92 -10.74 -1.72
CA ILE A 39 7.56 -9.82 -2.67
C ILE A 39 6.97 -8.40 -2.53
N ALA A 40 5.65 -8.30 -2.40
CA ALA A 40 4.97 -7.02 -2.27
C ALA A 40 5.33 -6.27 -0.98
N LEU A 41 5.46 -6.97 0.15
CA LEU A 41 5.90 -6.38 1.42
C LEU A 41 7.34 -5.84 1.37
N GLU A 42 8.21 -6.48 0.59
CA GLU A 42 9.62 -6.09 0.46
C GLU A 42 9.87 -5.01 -0.60
N ARG A 43 9.13 -5.06 -1.72
CA ARG A 43 9.46 -4.24 -2.90
C ARG A 43 8.58 -3.01 -3.05
N SER A 44 7.40 -2.97 -2.44
CA SER A 44 6.42 -1.89 -2.64
C SER A 44 6.96 -0.52 -2.25
N GLU A 45 6.94 0.40 -3.20
CA GLU A 45 7.27 1.81 -2.96
C GLU A 45 6.30 2.47 -1.96
N ARG A 46 5.03 2.07 -1.96
CA ARG A 46 4.03 2.61 -1.03
C ARG A 46 4.32 2.23 0.42
N ILE A 47 4.77 0.98 0.65
CA ILE A 47 5.17 0.51 1.98
C ILE A 47 6.46 1.21 2.40
N LYS A 48 7.47 1.28 1.51
CA LYS A 48 8.73 1.99 1.77
C LYS A 48 8.52 3.47 2.09
N LEU A 49 7.62 4.16 1.38
CA LEU A 49 7.26 5.54 1.73
C LEU A 49 6.73 5.65 3.17
N SER A 50 5.88 4.71 3.59
CA SER A 50 5.35 4.70 4.96
C SER A 50 6.41 4.29 6.01
N GLU A 51 7.42 3.49 5.63
CA GLU A 51 8.59 3.20 6.46
C GLU A 51 9.48 4.43 6.61
N GLU A 52 9.67 5.21 5.55
CA GLU A 52 10.38 6.50 5.62
C GLU A 52 9.61 7.52 6.49
N ASP A 53 8.28 7.55 6.43
CA ASP A 53 7.47 8.39 7.32
C ASP A 53 7.68 8.02 8.79
N LEU A 54 7.77 6.72 9.11
CA LEU A 54 8.13 6.24 10.45
C LEU A 54 9.54 6.70 10.84
N TYR A 55 10.53 6.53 9.97
CA TYR A 55 11.90 6.99 10.20
C TYR A 55 12.00 8.51 10.41
N ILE A 56 11.25 9.30 9.62
CA ILE A 56 11.14 10.75 9.83
C ILE A 56 10.59 11.06 11.22
N THR A 57 9.58 10.31 11.66
CA THR A 57 8.97 10.49 12.99
C THR A 57 9.95 10.13 14.11
N GLU A 58 10.76 9.08 13.95
CA GLU A 58 11.83 8.71 14.88
C GLU A 58 12.88 9.82 15.00
N ASN A 59 13.32 10.39 13.88
CA ASN A 59 14.23 11.54 13.88
C ASN A 59 13.59 12.80 14.50
N THR A 60 12.28 12.96 14.41
CA THR A 60 11.56 14.06 15.05
C THR A 60 11.59 13.93 16.58
N LYS A 61 11.51 12.71 17.11
CA LYS A 61 11.73 12.43 18.56
C LYS A 61 13.14 12.85 18.98
N ASP A 62 14.16 12.55 18.18
CA ASP A 62 15.55 12.92 18.50
C ASP A 62 15.75 14.45 18.45
N LYS A 63 15.09 15.15 17.53
CA LYS A 63 15.02 16.63 17.53
C LYS A 63 14.37 17.16 18.80
N ALA A 64 13.25 16.57 19.25
CA ALA A 64 12.59 16.97 20.48
C ALA A 64 13.46 16.69 21.72
N LEU A 65 14.22 15.59 21.71
CA LEU A 65 15.19 15.26 22.76
C LEU A 65 16.34 16.28 22.78
N ALA A 66 16.86 16.68 21.62
CA ALA A 66 17.97 17.63 21.50
C ALA A 66 17.65 19.00 22.14
N VAL A 67 16.37 19.41 22.17
CA VAL A 67 15.95 20.66 22.84
C VAL A 67 16.17 20.61 24.35
N LEU A 68 16.21 19.42 24.96
CA LEU A 68 16.47 19.22 26.38
C LEU A 68 17.94 19.35 26.78
N PHE A 69 18.85 19.41 25.79
CA PHE A 69 20.30 19.56 26.00
C PHE A 69 20.78 20.95 25.62
N PRO A 70 21.87 21.42 26.25
CA PRO A 70 22.45 22.72 25.94
C PRO A 70 23.01 22.72 24.49
N ARG A 71 22.83 23.87 23.84
CA ARG A 71 23.43 24.13 22.52
C ARG A 71 24.77 24.84 22.70
N LEU A 72 25.82 24.25 22.16
CA LEU A 72 27.13 24.86 22.03
C LEU A 72 27.30 25.37 20.60
N SER A 73 27.69 26.65 20.44
CA SER A 73 27.90 27.28 19.14
C SER A 73 29.23 28.07 19.16
N ALA A 74 29.95 28.05 18.04
CA ALA A 74 31.06 28.97 17.81
C ALA A 74 30.56 30.11 16.91
N PHE A 75 31.04 31.30 17.14
CA PHE A 75 30.74 32.46 16.31
C PHE A 75 32.00 33.25 15.98
N GLY A 76 32.01 33.96 14.87
CA GLY A 76 33.05 34.90 14.47
C GLY A 76 32.41 36.07 13.72
N ASN A 77 32.80 37.29 14.10
CA ASN A 77 32.32 38.50 13.45
C ASN A 77 33.53 39.37 13.06
N TYR A 78 33.50 39.91 11.86
CA TYR A 78 34.38 40.98 11.40
C TYR A 78 33.49 42.19 11.06
N THR A 79 33.84 43.35 11.59
CA THR A 79 33.11 44.60 11.35
C THR A 79 34.09 45.65 10.88
N GLN A 80 33.86 46.21 9.68
CA GLN A 80 34.58 47.36 9.17
C GLN A 80 33.71 48.57 9.37
N TYR A 81 34.26 49.61 9.98
CA TYR A 81 33.60 50.90 10.11
C TYR A 81 34.06 51.84 9.00
N SER A 82 33.28 52.87 8.69
CA SER A 82 33.60 53.87 7.66
C SER A 82 34.75 54.75 8.05
N GLU A 83 34.97 54.96 9.37
CA GLU A 83 36.03 55.81 9.95
C GLU A 83 36.27 55.46 11.42
N ASP A 84 37.46 55.69 11.92
CA ASP A 84 37.71 55.72 13.37
C ASP A 84 37.15 56.97 13.99
N LYS A 85 36.66 56.89 15.27
CA LYS A 85 36.16 58.09 15.99
C LYS A 85 36.93 58.27 17.28
N ARG A 86 37.28 59.56 17.55
CA ARG A 86 38.08 59.92 18.72
C ARG A 86 37.35 61.00 19.54
N LEU A 87 37.57 60.95 20.83
CA LEU A 87 37.19 62.02 21.74
C LEU A 87 38.12 63.27 21.57
N PRO A 88 37.74 64.46 22.04
CA PRO A 88 38.61 65.62 22.05
C PRO A 88 39.92 65.38 22.80
N THR A 89 39.95 64.42 23.74
CA THR A 89 41.12 63.97 24.48
C THR A 89 42.08 63.07 23.72
N GLY A 90 41.74 62.72 22.45
CA GLY A 90 42.49 61.83 21.59
C GLY A 90 42.17 60.34 21.81
N ALA A 91 41.37 59.97 22.80
CA ALA A 91 41.00 58.57 23.05
C ALA A 91 40.08 58.04 21.94
N ILE A 92 40.40 56.85 21.40
CA ILE A 92 39.62 56.15 20.34
C ILE A 92 38.41 55.53 20.95
N ILE A 93 37.23 55.85 20.41
CA ILE A 93 35.93 55.31 20.87
C ILE A 93 35.27 54.41 19.84
N GLN A 94 35.72 54.47 18.55
CA GLN A 94 35.29 53.57 17.49
C GLN A 94 36.53 53.20 16.68
N PRO A 95 36.84 51.91 16.51
CA PRO A 95 37.96 51.46 15.72
C PRO A 95 37.66 51.57 14.20
N ASP A 96 38.63 51.41 13.37
CA ASP A 96 38.47 51.24 11.92
C ASP A 96 37.86 49.85 11.62
N HIS A 97 38.35 48.83 12.29
CA HIS A 97 37.75 47.49 12.21
C HIS A 97 37.77 46.78 13.56
N SER A 98 36.94 45.78 13.68
CA SER A 98 36.82 44.93 14.88
C SER A 98 36.59 43.48 14.45
N THR A 99 37.42 42.59 15.03
CA THR A 99 37.25 41.14 14.87
C THR A 99 36.89 40.55 16.22
N SER A 100 35.89 39.69 16.24
CA SER A 100 35.56 38.92 17.43
C SER A 100 35.21 37.47 17.10
N TRP A 101 35.62 36.58 17.96
CA TRP A 101 35.23 35.17 17.90
C TRP A 101 34.98 34.63 19.32
N GLY A 102 34.21 33.57 19.39
CA GLY A 102 33.91 33.00 20.69
C GLY A 102 33.08 31.72 20.63
N LEU A 103 32.78 31.24 21.84
CA LEU A 103 31.90 30.08 22.05
C LEU A 103 30.72 30.54 22.90
N SER A 104 29.53 30.06 22.57
CA SER A 104 28.31 30.29 23.34
C SER A 104 27.64 28.98 23.70
N LEU A 105 27.30 28.80 24.98
CA LEU A 105 26.49 27.70 25.49
C LEU A 105 25.14 28.26 25.89
N ASN A 106 24.07 27.74 25.32
CA ASN A 106 22.70 28.17 25.58
C ASN A 106 21.81 26.99 25.93
N GLN A 107 21.07 27.08 27.06
CA GLN A 107 19.99 26.17 27.43
C GLN A 107 18.79 26.95 27.89
N SER A 108 17.62 26.68 27.29
CA SER A 108 16.36 27.33 27.64
C SER A 108 15.31 26.28 27.94
N LEU A 109 14.71 26.34 29.11
CA LEU A 109 13.65 25.43 29.58
C LEU A 109 12.50 26.22 30.20
N SER A 110 11.28 25.80 29.90
CA SER A 110 10.10 26.35 30.57
C SER A 110 9.91 25.71 31.94
N ILE A 111 9.53 26.49 32.93
CA ILE A 111 9.18 26.00 34.26
C ILE A 111 8.00 25.02 34.21
N SER A 112 7.12 25.16 33.21
CA SER A 112 6.00 24.22 33.00
C SER A 112 6.43 22.84 32.53
N GLY A 113 7.68 22.67 32.07
CA GLY A 113 8.15 21.42 31.48
C GLY A 113 7.59 21.12 30.09
N ARG A 114 7.14 22.10 29.33
CA ARG A 114 6.55 21.91 27.99
C ARG A 114 7.50 21.20 27.02
N GLU A 115 8.81 21.34 27.18
CA GLU A 115 9.82 20.64 26.37
C GLU A 115 9.76 19.13 26.59
N PHE A 116 9.46 18.69 27.83
CA PHE A 116 9.18 17.28 28.14
C PHE A 116 7.84 16.81 27.55
N ASP A 117 6.81 17.67 27.54
CA ASP A 117 5.55 17.37 26.87
C ASP A 117 5.77 17.19 25.37
N ALA A 118 6.58 18.05 24.72
CA ALA A 118 6.94 17.91 23.31
C ALA A 118 7.68 16.58 23.03
N PHE A 119 8.62 16.19 23.88
CA PHE A 119 9.32 14.91 23.78
C PHE A 119 8.37 13.72 24.00
N LYS A 120 7.43 13.83 24.92
CA LYS A 120 6.39 12.80 25.13
C LYS A 120 5.49 12.66 23.90
N ILE A 121 5.03 13.77 23.33
CA ILE A 121 4.23 13.81 22.11
C ILE A 121 4.98 13.08 20.97
N SER A 122 6.26 13.38 20.76
CA SER A 122 7.05 12.75 19.72
C SER A 122 7.20 11.23 19.89
N LYS A 123 7.22 10.72 21.13
CA LYS A 123 7.19 9.27 21.40
C LYS A 123 5.84 8.62 21.05
N GLU A 124 4.74 9.31 21.33
CA GLU A 124 3.42 8.80 20.93
C GLU A 124 3.23 8.87 19.41
N ASP A 125 3.80 9.89 18.74
CA ASP A 125 3.80 9.98 17.27
C ASP A 125 4.48 8.78 16.59
N ILE A 126 5.58 8.24 17.16
CA ILE A 126 6.20 7.01 16.65
C ILE A 126 5.21 5.84 16.68
N LYS A 127 4.51 5.65 17.81
CA LYS A 127 3.52 4.57 17.94
C LYS A 127 2.36 4.75 16.95
N LYS A 128 1.92 6.00 16.77
CA LYS A 128 0.92 6.34 15.76
C LYS A 128 1.39 5.95 14.36
N SER A 129 2.61 6.35 13.98
CA SER A 129 3.21 6.05 12.68
C SER A 129 3.40 4.54 12.46
N GLN A 130 3.70 3.76 13.50
CA GLN A 130 3.74 2.28 13.43
C GLN A 130 2.37 1.69 13.08
N TYR A 131 1.28 2.19 13.67
CA TYR A 131 -0.07 1.73 13.31
C TYR A 131 -0.49 2.21 11.91
N ASP A 132 -0.07 3.40 11.49
CA ASP A 132 -0.32 3.89 10.13
C ASP A 132 0.38 3.01 9.09
N LEU A 133 1.65 2.63 9.33
CA LEU A 133 2.39 1.67 8.50
C LEU A 133 1.69 0.31 8.46
N TYR A 134 1.20 -0.18 9.61
CA TYR A 134 0.45 -1.44 9.67
C TYR A 134 -0.82 -1.37 8.80
N ALA A 135 -1.59 -0.27 8.88
CA ALA A 135 -2.78 -0.07 8.06
C ALA A 135 -2.46 -0.01 6.55
N VAL A 136 -1.35 0.65 6.18
CA VAL A 136 -0.85 0.70 4.79
C VAL A 136 -0.51 -0.71 4.29
N ARG A 137 0.18 -1.52 5.10
CA ARG A 137 0.52 -2.91 4.74
C ARG A 137 -0.74 -3.76 4.52
N GLU A 138 -1.73 -3.70 5.42
CA GLU A 138 -2.99 -4.43 5.26
C GLU A 138 -3.76 -4.04 4.00
N GLU A 139 -3.89 -2.74 3.73
CA GLU A 139 -4.56 -2.24 2.53
C GLU A 139 -3.83 -2.69 1.26
N TYR A 140 -2.50 -2.67 1.31
CA TYR A 140 -1.68 -3.08 0.18
C TYR A 140 -1.82 -4.57 -0.14
N LEU A 141 -1.78 -5.44 0.88
CA LEU A 141 -2.00 -6.88 0.72
C LEU A 141 -3.38 -7.20 0.14
N PHE A 142 -4.42 -6.47 0.57
CA PHE A 142 -5.74 -6.62 -0.04
C PHE A 142 -5.74 -6.20 -1.50
N GLY A 143 -5.04 -5.12 -1.87
CA GLY A 143 -4.83 -4.69 -3.25
C GLY A 143 -4.12 -5.75 -4.11
N VAL A 144 -3.08 -6.40 -3.56
CA VAL A 144 -2.38 -7.53 -4.21
C VAL A 144 -3.34 -8.70 -4.44
N SER A 145 -4.16 -9.05 -3.44
CA SER A 145 -5.16 -10.11 -3.55
C SER A 145 -6.17 -9.84 -4.66
N SER A 146 -6.67 -8.61 -4.73
CA SER A 146 -7.62 -8.20 -5.79
C SER A 146 -7.00 -8.37 -7.17
N ALA A 147 -5.79 -7.85 -7.37
CA ALA A 147 -5.08 -7.94 -8.64
C ALA A 147 -4.74 -9.39 -9.02
N TYR A 148 -4.38 -10.25 -8.04
CA TYR A 148 -4.13 -11.66 -8.25
C TYR A 148 -5.37 -12.40 -8.77
N TYR A 149 -6.52 -12.23 -8.10
CA TYR A 149 -7.76 -12.87 -8.53
C TYR A 149 -8.30 -12.29 -9.84
N ASP A 150 -8.03 -11.01 -10.13
CA ASP A 150 -8.38 -10.41 -11.43
C ASP A 150 -7.60 -11.07 -12.57
N VAL A 151 -6.30 -11.38 -12.40
CA VAL A 151 -5.51 -12.11 -13.40
C VAL A 151 -6.07 -13.53 -13.60
N LEU A 152 -6.34 -14.26 -12.51
CA LEU A 152 -6.91 -15.62 -12.60
C LEU A 152 -8.28 -15.61 -13.30
N LYS A 153 -9.13 -14.63 -12.99
CA LYS A 153 -10.42 -14.44 -13.64
C LYS A 153 -10.28 -14.17 -15.15
N MET A 154 -9.34 -13.30 -15.53
CA MET A 154 -9.08 -13.02 -16.95
C MET A 154 -8.47 -14.23 -17.68
N LYS A 155 -7.62 -15.04 -17.01
CA LYS A 155 -7.11 -16.30 -17.55
C LYS A 155 -8.27 -17.25 -17.90
N LYS A 156 -9.22 -17.45 -16.97
CA LYS A 156 -10.41 -18.26 -17.20
C LYS A 156 -11.32 -17.67 -18.29
N ALA A 157 -11.43 -16.35 -18.40
CA ALA A 157 -12.18 -15.71 -19.46
C ALA A 157 -11.58 -15.99 -20.86
N VAL A 158 -10.26 -16.05 -20.97
CA VAL A 158 -9.57 -16.46 -22.21
C VAL A 158 -9.87 -17.93 -22.53
N ASP A 159 -9.81 -18.82 -21.53
CA ASP A 159 -10.12 -20.25 -21.73
C ASP A 159 -11.56 -20.45 -22.25
N ILE A 160 -12.55 -19.74 -21.65
CA ILE A 160 -13.94 -19.75 -22.08
C ILE A 160 -14.07 -19.22 -23.52
N ALA A 161 -13.40 -18.11 -23.86
CA ALA A 161 -13.44 -17.54 -25.19
C ALA A 161 -12.83 -18.48 -26.25
N LYS A 162 -11.69 -19.15 -25.95
CA LYS A 162 -11.07 -20.16 -26.81
C LYS A 162 -12.02 -21.33 -27.06
N ALA A 163 -12.61 -21.88 -26.00
CA ALA A 163 -13.59 -22.96 -26.11
C ALA A 163 -14.82 -22.54 -26.92
N ASN A 164 -15.26 -21.29 -26.80
CA ASN A 164 -16.38 -20.75 -27.59
C ASN A 164 -16.02 -20.66 -29.10
N VAL A 165 -14.84 -20.16 -29.44
CA VAL A 165 -14.35 -20.12 -30.83
C VAL A 165 -14.28 -21.54 -31.42
N GLU A 166 -13.79 -22.52 -30.66
CA GLU A 166 -13.73 -23.93 -31.11
C GLU A 166 -15.14 -24.50 -31.38
N ARG A 167 -16.09 -24.28 -30.45
CA ARG A 167 -17.49 -24.69 -30.59
C ARG A 167 -18.14 -24.11 -31.88
N LEU A 168 -17.98 -22.79 -32.07
CA LEU A 168 -18.56 -22.09 -33.23
C LEU A 168 -17.85 -22.43 -34.55
N THR A 169 -16.55 -22.77 -34.53
CA THR A 169 -15.84 -23.28 -35.69
C THR A 169 -16.45 -24.62 -36.15
N LYS A 170 -16.62 -25.57 -35.21
CA LYS A 170 -17.29 -26.86 -35.51
C LYS A 170 -18.71 -26.66 -36.05
N HIS A 171 -19.47 -25.71 -35.47
CA HIS A 171 -20.81 -25.41 -35.95
C HIS A 171 -20.83 -24.83 -37.37
N LYS A 172 -19.96 -23.84 -37.65
CA LYS A 172 -19.79 -23.28 -39.02
C LYS A 172 -19.39 -24.35 -40.04
N ASP A 173 -18.45 -25.25 -39.68
CA ASP A 173 -18.01 -26.31 -40.61
C ASP A 173 -19.12 -27.32 -40.89
N ALA A 174 -19.92 -27.70 -39.87
CA ALA A 174 -21.09 -28.54 -40.06
C ALA A 174 -22.14 -27.85 -40.94
N ALA A 175 -22.42 -26.56 -40.74
CA ALA A 175 -23.33 -25.79 -41.57
C ALA A 175 -22.84 -25.69 -43.02
N ALA A 176 -21.55 -25.51 -43.28
CA ALA A 176 -20.97 -25.45 -44.61
C ALA A 176 -21.17 -26.78 -45.39
N ILE A 177 -21.02 -27.92 -44.71
CA ILE A 177 -21.29 -29.24 -45.32
C ILE A 177 -22.79 -29.39 -45.71
N ARG A 178 -23.69 -29.03 -44.78
CA ARG A 178 -25.15 -29.14 -45.00
C ARG A 178 -25.66 -28.23 -46.11
N VAL A 179 -25.07 -27.03 -46.27
CA VAL A 179 -25.38 -26.16 -47.44
C VAL A 179 -24.96 -26.82 -48.74
N LYS A 180 -23.77 -27.47 -48.80
CA LYS A 180 -23.29 -28.15 -50.01
C LYS A 180 -24.19 -29.30 -50.45
N VAL A 181 -24.82 -30.00 -49.52
CA VAL A 181 -25.77 -31.09 -49.80
C VAL A 181 -27.21 -30.61 -49.95
N GLY A 182 -27.45 -29.29 -49.83
CA GLY A 182 -28.80 -28.72 -50.04
C GLY A 182 -29.75 -28.87 -48.84
N GLU A 183 -29.28 -29.30 -47.67
CA GLU A 183 -30.10 -29.54 -46.46
C GLU A 183 -30.53 -28.26 -45.77
N ILE A 184 -29.68 -27.23 -45.79
CA ILE A 184 -29.95 -25.92 -45.17
C ILE A 184 -29.65 -24.77 -46.13
N THR A 185 -30.22 -23.58 -45.83
CA THR A 185 -30.04 -22.38 -46.67
C THR A 185 -28.69 -21.70 -46.40
N LYS A 186 -28.17 -20.97 -47.37
CA LYS A 186 -26.92 -20.16 -47.24
C LYS A 186 -27.02 -19.14 -46.10
N THR A 187 -28.20 -18.68 -45.78
CA THR A 187 -28.43 -17.72 -44.67
C THR A 187 -27.98 -18.29 -43.31
N VAL A 188 -28.15 -19.60 -43.09
CA VAL A 188 -27.72 -20.28 -41.85
C VAL A 188 -26.20 -20.30 -41.73
N LEU A 189 -25.50 -20.57 -42.87
CA LEU A 189 -24.03 -20.52 -42.89
C LEU A 189 -23.50 -19.11 -42.63
N LEU A 190 -24.05 -18.10 -43.32
CA LEU A 190 -23.65 -16.69 -43.12
C LEU A 190 -23.82 -16.24 -41.65
N ARG A 191 -24.88 -16.72 -40.98
CA ARG A 191 -25.08 -16.46 -39.56
C ARG A 191 -24.01 -17.15 -38.71
N ALA A 192 -23.69 -18.40 -38.97
CA ALA A 192 -22.63 -19.11 -38.25
C ALA A 192 -21.25 -18.46 -38.43
N GLU A 193 -20.95 -17.95 -39.64
CA GLU A 193 -19.74 -17.20 -39.92
C GLU A 193 -19.69 -15.87 -39.13
N ALA A 194 -20.80 -15.13 -39.04
CA ALA A 194 -20.89 -13.91 -38.30
C ALA A 194 -20.68 -14.13 -36.79
N GLU A 195 -21.30 -15.17 -36.22
CA GLU A 195 -21.11 -15.54 -34.80
C GLU A 195 -19.68 -15.98 -34.51
N LEU A 196 -19.06 -16.75 -35.38
CA LEU A 196 -17.64 -17.12 -35.25
C LEU A 196 -16.74 -15.86 -35.25
N SER A 197 -16.98 -14.93 -36.18
CA SER A 197 -16.23 -13.66 -36.24
C SER A 197 -16.40 -12.84 -34.97
N GLY A 198 -17.61 -12.79 -34.38
CA GLY A 198 -17.90 -12.18 -33.09
C GLY A 198 -17.09 -12.84 -31.96
N ALA A 199 -17.09 -14.19 -31.90
CA ALA A 199 -16.34 -14.92 -30.87
C ALA A 199 -14.81 -14.75 -31.00
N GLN A 200 -14.28 -14.67 -32.23
CA GLN A 200 -12.85 -14.36 -32.45
C GLN A 200 -12.49 -12.96 -31.93
N SER A 201 -13.36 -11.98 -32.16
CA SER A 201 -13.17 -10.62 -31.64
C SER A 201 -13.18 -10.60 -30.11
N GLU A 202 -14.08 -11.37 -29.47
CA GLU A 202 -14.11 -11.50 -27.99
C GLU A 202 -12.87 -12.21 -27.43
N LEU A 203 -12.31 -13.20 -28.15
CA LEU A 203 -11.06 -13.83 -27.75
C LEU A 203 -9.90 -12.82 -27.74
N ILE A 204 -9.75 -12.03 -28.80
CA ILE A 204 -8.72 -10.98 -28.87
C ILE A 204 -8.86 -10.00 -27.71
N ARG A 205 -10.09 -9.58 -27.38
CA ARG A 205 -10.34 -8.71 -26.24
C ARG A 205 -9.97 -9.37 -24.92
N ALA A 206 -10.30 -10.63 -24.72
CA ALA A 206 -9.97 -11.38 -23.52
C ALA A 206 -8.46 -11.53 -23.33
N GLU A 207 -7.70 -11.83 -24.40
CA GLU A 207 -6.23 -11.92 -24.39
C GLU A 207 -5.57 -10.57 -24.07
N ASN A 208 -6.07 -9.48 -24.65
CA ASN A 208 -5.57 -8.14 -24.33
C ASN A 208 -5.87 -7.74 -22.88
N ASN A 209 -7.07 -8.07 -22.37
CA ASN A 209 -7.42 -7.81 -20.96
C ASN A 209 -6.57 -8.63 -20.00
N LEU A 210 -6.27 -9.89 -20.32
CA LEU A 210 -5.33 -10.70 -19.53
C LEU A 210 -3.93 -10.07 -19.49
N SER A 211 -3.42 -9.62 -20.64
CA SER A 211 -2.13 -8.96 -20.73
C SER A 211 -2.09 -7.68 -19.89
N LEU A 212 -3.15 -6.87 -19.92
CA LEU A 212 -3.26 -5.67 -19.12
C LEU A 212 -3.32 -5.98 -17.63
N THR A 213 -4.14 -6.95 -17.19
CA THR A 213 -4.24 -7.32 -15.76
C THR A 213 -2.95 -7.92 -15.24
N LYS A 214 -2.22 -8.73 -16.04
CA LYS A 214 -0.87 -9.18 -15.72
C LYS A 214 0.08 -8.00 -15.51
N ALA A 215 0.09 -7.00 -16.40
CA ALA A 215 0.92 -5.82 -16.25
C ALA A 215 0.58 -4.99 -15.00
N VAL A 216 -0.71 -4.88 -14.65
CA VAL A 216 -1.17 -4.21 -13.42
C VAL A 216 -0.67 -4.94 -12.18
N LEU A 217 -0.81 -6.26 -12.11
CA LEU A 217 -0.31 -7.07 -10.98
C LEU A 217 1.22 -6.97 -10.87
N ALA A 218 1.95 -7.09 -11.99
CA ALA A 218 3.40 -6.95 -12.03
C ALA A 218 3.84 -5.60 -11.45
N ARG A 219 3.17 -4.50 -11.82
CA ARG A 219 3.43 -3.18 -11.27
C ARG A 219 3.14 -3.09 -9.77
N ILE A 220 2.01 -3.66 -9.31
CA ILE A 220 1.65 -3.61 -7.88
C ILE A 220 2.67 -4.38 -7.05
N VAL A 221 3.09 -5.57 -7.48
CA VAL A 221 4.00 -6.44 -6.72
C VAL A 221 5.48 -6.08 -6.93
N GLY A 222 5.80 -5.38 -8.02
CA GLY A 222 7.20 -5.08 -8.42
C GLY A 222 7.87 -6.27 -9.11
N LEU A 223 7.08 -7.08 -9.88
CA LEU A 223 7.63 -8.16 -10.69
C LEU A 223 8.23 -7.62 -11.98
N THR A 224 9.32 -8.25 -12.44
CA THR A 224 9.99 -7.95 -13.71
C THR A 224 10.06 -9.22 -14.56
N GLY A 225 9.75 -9.11 -15.84
CA GLY A 225 9.73 -10.25 -16.77
C GLY A 225 8.37 -10.92 -16.89
N ASP A 226 8.35 -12.05 -17.59
CA ASP A 226 7.13 -12.87 -17.77
C ASP A 226 6.97 -13.81 -16.56
N TYR A 227 5.75 -14.01 -16.13
CA TYR A 227 5.42 -14.82 -14.96
C TYR A 227 4.08 -15.54 -15.14
N GLU A 228 3.90 -16.63 -14.41
CA GLU A 228 2.64 -17.34 -14.33
C GLU A 228 2.13 -17.38 -12.87
N LEU A 229 0.83 -17.55 -12.73
CA LEU A 229 0.21 -17.68 -11.40
C LEU A 229 -0.22 -19.12 -11.17
N LYS A 230 0.08 -19.63 -9.98
CA LYS A 230 -0.47 -20.89 -9.51
C LYS A 230 -1.98 -20.74 -9.39
N GLU A 231 -2.71 -21.64 -10.06
CA GLU A 231 -4.15 -21.73 -9.84
C GLU A 231 -4.39 -22.34 -8.46
N THR A 232 -5.10 -21.61 -7.62
CA THR A 232 -5.54 -22.15 -6.33
C THR A 232 -6.62 -23.21 -6.59
N PRO A 233 -6.49 -24.44 -6.06
CA PRO A 233 -7.51 -25.47 -6.20
C PRO A 233 -8.90 -24.96 -5.81
N GLU A 234 -9.95 -25.48 -6.43
CA GLU A 234 -11.35 -25.09 -6.12
C GLU A 234 -11.72 -25.36 -4.65
N ASP A 235 -11.07 -26.34 -4.02
CA ASP A 235 -11.27 -26.76 -2.63
C ASP A 235 -10.21 -26.17 -1.69
N ASP A 236 -9.71 -24.98 -1.95
CA ASP A 236 -8.63 -24.40 -1.18
C ASP A 236 -8.99 -24.27 0.31
N GLU A 237 -8.48 -25.21 1.09
CA GLU A 237 -8.51 -25.33 2.55
C GLU A 237 -7.91 -24.08 3.25
N TYR A 238 -7.36 -23.16 2.46
CA TYR A 238 -6.68 -21.94 2.89
C TYR A 238 -7.62 -20.77 3.25
N LEU A 239 -8.86 -20.82 2.84
CA LEU A 239 -9.80 -19.77 3.23
C LEU A 239 -10.43 -20.22 4.55
N PRO A 240 -10.30 -19.44 5.63
CA PRO A 240 -10.93 -19.81 6.89
C PRO A 240 -12.41 -20.04 6.64
N ASP A 241 -12.89 -21.24 6.92
CA ASP A 241 -14.33 -21.48 7.00
C ASP A 241 -14.82 -20.68 8.19
N TYR A 242 -15.17 -19.43 7.93
CA TYR A 242 -15.86 -18.64 8.91
C TYR A 242 -17.17 -19.38 9.21
N LYS A 243 -17.17 -20.14 10.31
CA LYS A 243 -18.43 -20.52 10.95
C LYS A 243 -19.09 -19.23 11.38
N MET A 244 -19.70 -18.57 10.39
CA MET A 244 -20.35 -17.30 10.63
C MET A 244 -21.59 -17.55 11.47
N GLU A 245 -21.59 -16.96 12.66
CA GLU A 245 -22.80 -16.67 13.38
C GLU A 245 -23.73 -15.86 12.46
N ASP A 246 -25.04 -15.96 12.66
CA ASP A 246 -26.03 -15.28 11.82
C ASP A 246 -25.98 -13.75 11.93
N THR A 247 -25.01 -13.20 12.65
CA THR A 247 -24.85 -11.76 12.91
C THR A 247 -23.43 -11.25 12.67
N SER A 248 -23.29 -9.97 12.28
CA SER A 248 -21.99 -9.29 12.11
C SER A 248 -21.38 -8.77 13.43
N ASN A 249 -22.10 -8.87 14.56
CA ASN A 249 -21.69 -8.25 15.82
C ASN A 249 -20.32 -8.71 16.36
N PRO A 250 -19.99 -10.02 16.38
CA PRO A 250 -18.68 -10.46 16.83
C PRO A 250 -17.54 -9.89 16.00
N LEU A 251 -17.76 -9.73 14.68
CA LEU A 251 -16.76 -9.13 13.79
C LEU A 251 -16.56 -7.63 14.07
N LYS A 252 -17.63 -6.91 14.45
CA LYS A 252 -17.55 -5.50 14.86
C LYS A 252 -16.71 -5.33 16.11
N GLU A 253 -16.88 -6.18 17.12
CA GLU A 253 -16.07 -6.16 18.36
C GLU A 253 -14.59 -6.40 18.06
N VAL A 254 -14.30 -7.40 17.23
CA VAL A 254 -12.94 -7.69 16.78
C VAL A 254 -12.33 -6.50 16.05
N ALA A 255 -13.04 -5.91 15.10
CA ALA A 255 -12.55 -4.77 14.33
C ALA A 255 -12.28 -3.55 15.23
N MET A 256 -13.12 -3.30 16.23
CA MET A 256 -12.90 -2.21 17.19
C MET A 256 -11.63 -2.39 18.02
N SER A 257 -11.19 -3.63 18.26
CA SER A 257 -9.97 -3.93 19.00
C SER A 257 -8.72 -4.06 18.12
N GLU A 258 -8.88 -4.50 16.87
CA GLU A 258 -7.75 -4.89 16.02
C GLU A 258 -7.37 -3.87 14.96
N ARG A 259 -8.32 -3.09 14.43
CA ARG A 259 -8.03 -2.16 13.32
C ARG A 259 -6.98 -1.12 13.68
N ALA A 260 -5.91 -1.10 12.91
CA ALA A 260 -4.77 -0.22 13.10
C ALA A 260 -5.14 1.27 12.97
N GLU A 261 -6.06 1.60 12.06
CA GLU A 261 -6.54 2.97 11.86
C GLU A 261 -7.22 3.52 13.12
N LEU A 262 -7.97 2.69 13.85
CA LEU A 262 -8.61 3.10 15.10
C LEU A 262 -7.61 3.25 16.23
N LYS A 263 -6.62 2.34 16.31
CA LYS A 263 -5.50 2.42 17.26
C LYS A 263 -4.65 3.68 17.04
N SER A 264 -4.36 4.01 15.78
CA SER A 264 -3.66 5.24 15.39
C SER A 264 -4.43 6.48 15.86
N LEU A 265 -5.75 6.55 15.60
CA LEU A 265 -6.59 7.65 16.03
C LEU A 265 -6.73 7.75 17.56
N ASP A 266 -6.71 6.64 18.31
CA ASP A 266 -6.71 6.68 19.78
C ASP A 266 -5.44 7.32 20.32
N ILE A 267 -4.28 7.01 19.71
CA ILE A 267 -3.02 7.69 20.03
C ILE A 267 -3.09 9.17 19.65
N GLN A 268 -3.66 9.49 18.49
CA GLN A 268 -3.83 10.89 18.06
C GLN A 268 -4.66 11.71 19.04
N LYS A 269 -5.67 11.11 19.70
CA LYS A 269 -6.44 11.76 20.80
C LYS A 269 -5.55 12.10 21.99
N LYS A 270 -4.65 11.18 22.38
CA LYS A 270 -3.68 11.41 23.48
C LYS A 270 -2.73 12.53 23.12
N ILE A 271 -2.18 12.52 21.91
CA ILE A 271 -1.31 13.58 21.39
C ILE A 271 -2.02 14.92 21.41
N ALA A 272 -3.27 15.00 20.92
CA ALA A 272 -4.04 16.25 20.95
C ALA A 272 -4.30 16.76 22.37
N GLY A 273 -4.48 15.85 23.35
CA GLY A 273 -4.58 16.19 24.77
C GLY A 273 -3.30 16.75 25.34
N ASP A 274 -2.17 16.11 25.03
CA ASP A 274 -0.84 16.58 25.49
C ASP A 274 -0.43 17.89 24.78
N GLN A 275 -0.86 18.09 23.51
CA GLN A 275 -0.68 19.36 22.80
C GLN A 275 -1.40 20.54 23.49
N VAL A 276 -2.58 20.31 24.08
CA VAL A 276 -3.25 21.33 24.90
C VAL A 276 -2.43 21.66 26.16
N LYS A 277 -1.80 20.66 26.80
CA LYS A 277 -0.91 20.89 27.96
C LYS A 277 0.32 21.68 27.54
N TYR A 278 0.99 21.25 26.47
CA TYR A 278 2.14 21.95 25.89
C TYR A 278 1.82 23.43 25.63
N THR A 279 0.69 23.71 24.98
CA THR A 279 0.26 25.08 24.67
C THR A 279 -0.07 25.88 25.91
N ARG A 280 -0.69 25.27 26.96
CA ARG A 280 -0.87 25.92 28.26
C ARG A 280 0.45 26.25 28.96
N GLY A 281 1.47 25.43 28.72
CA GLY A 281 2.82 25.66 29.23
C GLY A 281 3.43 26.99 28.76
N LEU A 282 2.94 27.59 27.67
CA LEU A 282 3.37 28.89 27.19
C LEU A 282 3.02 30.07 28.12
N TYR A 283 2.09 29.91 29.04
CA TYR A 283 1.80 30.89 30.06
C TYR A 283 2.85 30.98 31.19
N TRP A 284 3.75 29.99 31.29
CA TRP A 284 4.73 29.91 32.34
C TRP A 284 6.05 30.53 31.93
N PRO A 285 6.84 31.03 32.93
CA PRO A 285 8.15 31.58 32.66
C PRO A 285 9.09 30.56 31.99
N THR A 286 10.01 31.08 31.21
CA THR A 286 11.13 30.33 30.64
C THR A 286 12.42 30.78 31.31
N ILE A 287 13.23 29.81 31.75
CA ILE A 287 14.57 30.03 32.29
C ILE A 287 15.57 29.67 31.21
N SER A 288 16.49 30.59 30.95
CA SER A 288 17.61 30.38 30.03
C SER A 288 18.93 30.52 30.78
N ILE A 289 19.81 29.54 30.60
CA ILE A 289 21.19 29.59 31.04
C ILE A 289 22.04 29.92 29.84
N GLU A 290 22.89 30.91 29.93
CA GLU A 290 23.80 31.36 28.90
C GLU A 290 25.22 31.37 29.44
N GLY A 291 26.18 30.77 28.72
CA GLY A 291 27.59 30.88 28.97
C GLY A 291 28.27 31.39 27.70
N ILE A 292 29.05 32.45 27.81
CA ILE A 292 29.80 32.99 26.67
C ILE A 292 31.27 33.16 27.05
N TYR A 293 32.13 32.66 26.16
CA TYR A 293 33.53 33.03 26.05
C TYR A 293 33.70 33.77 24.74
N PHE A 294 34.28 34.99 24.78
CA PHE A 294 34.64 35.68 23.56
C PHE A 294 35.97 36.37 23.67
N ASN A 295 36.64 36.46 22.52
CA ASN A 295 37.87 37.22 22.30
C ASN A 295 37.54 38.28 21.21
N LYS A 296 37.99 39.51 21.46
CA LYS A 296 37.77 40.66 20.57
C LYS A 296 39.09 41.40 20.38
N ASP A 297 39.35 41.76 19.12
CA ASP A 297 40.45 42.62 18.75
C ASP A 297 39.92 43.82 17.92
N GLU A 298 40.54 44.99 18.16
CA GLU A 298 40.13 46.23 17.51
C GLU A 298 41.35 46.97 17.02
N GLU A 299 41.28 47.49 15.81
CA GLU A 299 42.34 48.26 15.23
C GLU A 299 41.83 49.61 14.69
N PRO A 300 42.35 50.73 15.16
CA PRO A 300 43.17 50.87 16.37
C PRO A 300 42.38 50.53 17.62
N ALA A 301 43.08 50.03 18.68
CA ALA A 301 42.40 49.60 19.92
C ALA A 301 41.68 50.77 20.57
N THR A 302 40.41 50.59 20.96
CA THR A 302 39.60 51.58 21.66
C THR A 302 40.06 51.67 23.14
N ALA A 303 39.76 52.80 23.77
CA ALA A 303 40.13 53.05 25.21
C ALA A 303 39.46 52.06 26.18
N PHE A 304 38.39 51.40 25.75
CA PHE A 304 37.57 50.47 26.56
C PHE A 304 37.58 49.03 26.04
N LEU A 305 38.57 48.66 25.20
CA LEU A 305 38.69 47.34 24.65
C LEU A 305 38.90 46.31 25.76
N ILE A 306 37.94 45.39 25.91
CA ILE A 306 38.07 44.17 26.67
C ILE A 306 38.41 43.06 25.67
N LYS A 307 39.69 42.63 25.62
CA LYS A 307 40.17 41.63 24.66
C LYS A 307 39.58 40.25 24.89
N GLU A 308 39.38 39.89 26.14
CA GLU A 308 38.90 38.55 26.51
C GLU A 308 37.87 38.68 27.60
N SER A 309 36.75 37.98 27.47
CA SER A 309 35.70 37.97 28.47
C SER A 309 35.00 36.62 28.50
N THR A 310 34.76 36.16 29.74
CA THR A 310 33.95 34.98 30.01
C THR A 310 32.86 35.33 31.00
N TYR A 311 31.63 35.00 30.69
CA TYR A 311 30.55 35.17 31.66
C TYR A 311 29.52 34.03 31.54
N ALA A 312 28.80 33.81 32.65
CA ALA A 312 27.59 32.98 32.71
C ALA A 312 26.42 33.83 33.20
N GLY A 313 25.30 33.70 32.56
CA GLY A 313 24.09 34.43 32.90
C GLY A 313 22.89 33.51 33.07
N LEU A 314 21.99 33.92 33.98
CA LEU A 314 20.67 33.33 34.12
C LEU A 314 19.63 34.37 33.73
N LYS A 315 18.75 34.01 32.78
CA LYS A 315 17.70 34.88 32.26
C LYS A 315 16.35 34.26 32.53
N LEU A 316 15.43 34.97 33.14
CA LEU A 316 14.04 34.57 33.30
C LEU A 316 13.16 35.49 32.46
N ILE A 317 12.31 34.90 31.63
CA ILE A 317 11.33 35.62 30.83
C ILE A 317 9.94 35.12 31.21
N PHE A 318 9.09 36.03 31.68
CA PHE A 318 7.70 35.74 32.04
C PHE A 318 6.74 36.58 31.18
N PRO A 319 6.03 35.96 30.20
CA PRO A 319 5.12 36.67 29.30
C PRO A 319 3.76 36.86 30.01
N PHE A 320 3.60 37.85 30.87
CA PHE A 320 2.35 38.05 31.60
C PHE A 320 1.25 38.77 30.77
N PHE A 321 1.61 39.47 29.69
CA PHE A 321 0.65 40.09 28.76
C PHE A 321 1.18 40.12 27.34
N GLU A 322 0.45 39.47 26.42
CA GLU A 322 0.77 39.38 24.97
C GLU A 322 -0.49 39.62 24.12
N GLY A 323 -1.32 40.58 24.49
CA GLY A 323 -2.49 40.98 23.70
C GLY A 323 -3.54 39.89 23.48
N GLY A 324 -3.58 38.86 24.33
CA GLY A 324 -4.52 37.74 24.19
C GLY A 324 -4.00 36.53 23.34
N LEU A 325 -2.77 36.59 22.80
CA LEU A 325 -2.19 35.54 21.96
C LEU A 325 -2.27 34.16 22.61
N ARG A 326 -1.81 34.02 23.88
CA ARG A 326 -1.80 32.73 24.58
C ARG A 326 -3.19 32.13 24.78
N ARG A 327 -4.18 33.01 25.02
CA ARG A 327 -5.57 32.56 25.10
C ARG A 327 -6.07 31.99 23.77
N ALA A 328 -5.76 32.67 22.67
CA ALA A 328 -6.16 32.21 21.32
C ALA A 328 -5.49 30.87 20.98
N GLU A 329 -4.19 30.70 21.23
CA GLU A 329 -3.45 29.45 20.99
C GLU A 329 -4.03 28.26 21.80
N VAL A 330 -4.35 28.47 23.07
CA VAL A 330 -4.98 27.42 23.89
C VAL A 330 -6.39 27.07 23.40
N MET A 331 -7.16 28.07 22.95
CA MET A 331 -8.50 27.81 22.41
C MET A 331 -8.42 27.07 21.07
N GLU A 332 -7.44 27.37 20.23
CA GLU A 332 -7.13 26.64 19.01
C GLU A 332 -6.75 25.17 19.31
N ALA A 333 -5.81 24.94 20.23
CA ALA A 333 -5.39 23.59 20.62
C ALA A 333 -6.58 22.75 21.14
N LYS A 334 -7.45 23.35 21.95
CA LYS A 334 -8.70 22.70 22.40
C LYS A 334 -9.66 22.41 21.24
N ALA A 335 -9.76 23.28 20.24
CA ALA A 335 -10.57 23.05 19.06
C ALA A 335 -10.03 21.86 18.25
N LYS A 336 -8.71 21.79 18.03
CA LYS A 336 -8.04 20.64 17.38
C LYS A 336 -8.28 19.34 18.15
N GLN A 337 -8.22 19.37 19.48
CA GLN A 337 -8.55 18.20 20.31
C GLN A 337 -10.01 17.74 20.09
N ARG A 338 -10.97 18.66 20.00
CA ARG A 338 -12.37 18.31 19.70
C ARG A 338 -12.51 17.73 18.30
N GLN A 339 -11.80 18.28 17.30
CA GLN A 339 -11.80 17.73 15.93
C GLN A 339 -11.32 16.27 15.90
N VAL A 340 -10.21 15.96 16.57
CA VAL A 340 -9.69 14.58 16.65
C VAL A 340 -10.69 13.64 17.30
N ASN A 341 -11.38 14.08 18.37
CA ASN A 341 -12.42 13.28 19.00
C ASN A 341 -13.59 12.99 18.05
N LEU A 342 -14.01 13.98 17.25
CA LEU A 342 -15.07 13.80 16.26
C LEU A 342 -14.62 12.83 15.14
N ILE A 343 -13.40 12.94 14.65
CA ILE A 343 -12.82 12.01 13.65
C ILE A 343 -12.77 10.58 14.21
N TYR A 344 -12.40 10.41 15.47
CA TYR A 344 -12.39 9.09 16.13
C TYR A 344 -13.79 8.47 16.19
N GLU A 345 -14.81 9.24 16.61
CA GLU A 345 -16.20 8.75 16.67
C GLU A 345 -16.77 8.48 15.27
N ASP A 346 -16.40 9.27 14.28
CA ASP A 346 -16.78 9.04 12.87
C ASP A 346 -16.14 7.74 12.33
N MET A 347 -14.86 7.53 12.62
CA MET A 347 -14.16 6.29 12.22
C MET A 347 -14.82 5.05 12.81
N LYS A 348 -15.27 5.09 14.08
CA LYS A 348 -16.00 3.97 14.69
C LYS A 348 -17.30 3.66 13.92
N LYS A 349 -18.03 4.69 13.51
CA LYS A 349 -19.26 4.52 12.70
C LYS A 349 -18.92 3.92 11.33
N LYS A 350 -17.86 4.42 10.69
CA LYS A 350 -17.37 3.91 9.42
C LYS A 350 -16.99 2.44 9.51
N ILE A 351 -16.22 2.05 10.54
CA ILE A 351 -15.84 0.65 10.77
C ILE A 351 -17.08 -0.25 10.89
N ASN A 352 -18.12 0.19 11.62
CA ASN A 352 -19.35 -0.58 11.72
C ASN A 352 -20.03 -0.80 10.36
N ILE A 353 -20.03 0.20 9.50
CA ILE A 353 -20.60 0.10 8.15
C ILE A 353 -19.72 -0.76 7.25
N ASP A 354 -18.37 -0.59 7.29
CA ASP A 354 -17.43 -1.41 6.52
C ASP A 354 -17.61 -2.91 6.82
N ILE A 355 -17.76 -3.25 8.11
CA ILE A 355 -17.96 -4.65 8.55
C ILE A 355 -19.35 -5.15 8.08
N GLU A 356 -20.40 -4.38 8.26
CA GLU A 356 -21.75 -4.77 7.82
C GLU A 356 -21.77 -5.04 6.32
N GLN A 357 -21.17 -4.13 5.54
CA GLN A 357 -21.07 -4.27 4.09
C GLN A 357 -20.28 -5.53 3.69
N ALA A 358 -19.10 -5.75 4.28
CA ALA A 358 -18.27 -6.91 3.97
C ALA A 358 -18.95 -8.24 4.36
N TYR A 359 -19.68 -8.25 5.48
CA TYR A 359 -20.45 -9.40 5.92
C TYR A 359 -21.59 -9.73 4.97
N LEU A 360 -22.38 -8.72 4.58
CA LEU A 360 -23.48 -8.89 3.63
C LEU A 360 -22.98 -9.30 2.23
N ASP A 361 -21.84 -8.73 1.80
CA ASP A 361 -21.21 -9.11 0.54
C ASP A 361 -20.79 -10.59 0.56
N TYR A 362 -20.08 -11.03 1.60
CA TYR A 362 -19.71 -12.45 1.76
C TYR A 362 -20.94 -13.37 1.73
N LYS A 363 -22.00 -13.04 2.49
CA LYS A 363 -23.24 -13.84 2.54
C LYS A 363 -23.92 -13.91 1.18
N THR A 364 -23.93 -12.80 0.44
CA THR A 364 -24.47 -12.72 -0.92
C THR A 364 -23.63 -13.57 -1.88
N GLN A 365 -22.30 -13.43 -1.88
CA GLN A 365 -21.43 -14.18 -2.78
C GLN A 365 -21.53 -15.69 -2.53
N LYS A 366 -21.61 -16.13 -1.27
CA LYS A 366 -21.81 -17.54 -0.89
C LYS A 366 -23.13 -18.10 -1.42
N GLY A 367 -24.23 -17.33 -1.32
CA GLY A 367 -25.54 -17.74 -1.84
C GLY A 367 -25.62 -17.76 -3.36
N VAL A 368 -25.07 -16.72 -3.99
CA VAL A 368 -25.05 -16.59 -5.46
C VAL A 368 -24.20 -17.68 -6.09
N LEU A 369 -23.05 -18.04 -5.52
CA LEU A 369 -22.17 -19.08 -6.06
C LEU A 369 -22.89 -20.43 -6.20
N LYS A 370 -23.68 -20.82 -5.20
CA LYS A 370 -24.47 -22.07 -5.27
C LYS A 370 -25.44 -22.04 -6.45
N SER A 371 -26.23 -20.95 -6.58
CA SER A 371 -27.19 -20.80 -7.67
C SER A 371 -26.52 -20.78 -9.06
N LEU A 372 -25.35 -20.14 -9.19
CA LEU A 372 -24.62 -20.11 -10.47
C LEU A 372 -23.97 -21.43 -10.81
N ARG A 373 -23.58 -22.25 -9.82
CA ARG A 373 -23.12 -23.62 -10.05
C ARG A 373 -24.22 -24.49 -10.66
N ASP A 374 -25.45 -24.42 -10.10
CA ASP A 374 -26.61 -25.15 -10.62
C ASP A 374 -26.96 -24.68 -12.05
N ARG A 375 -26.92 -23.34 -12.29
CA ARG A 375 -27.14 -22.77 -13.63
C ARG A 375 -26.10 -23.22 -14.65
N LEU A 376 -24.80 -23.30 -14.26
CA LEU A 376 -23.74 -23.80 -15.13
C LEU A 376 -23.97 -25.27 -15.50
N THR A 377 -24.33 -26.10 -14.54
CA THR A 377 -24.66 -27.51 -14.77
C THR A 377 -25.80 -27.63 -15.78
N PHE A 378 -26.92 -26.91 -15.55
CA PHE A 378 -28.04 -26.87 -16.49
C PHE A 378 -27.61 -26.41 -17.89
N ALA A 379 -26.81 -25.34 -18.00
CA ALA A 379 -26.38 -24.80 -19.27
C ALA A 379 -25.47 -25.80 -20.06
N LYS A 380 -24.59 -26.53 -19.35
CA LYS A 380 -23.76 -27.58 -19.92
C LYS A 380 -24.61 -28.74 -20.46
N ASP A 381 -25.55 -29.22 -19.66
CA ASP A 381 -26.45 -30.33 -20.05
C ASP A 381 -27.35 -29.93 -21.26
N ASN A 382 -27.91 -28.73 -21.20
CA ASN A 382 -28.73 -28.17 -22.28
C ASN A 382 -27.93 -28.05 -23.59
N TYR A 383 -26.73 -27.45 -23.55
CA TYR A 383 -25.88 -27.36 -24.75
C TYR A 383 -25.53 -28.74 -25.30
N SER A 384 -25.18 -29.71 -24.43
CA SER A 384 -24.89 -31.09 -24.87
C SER A 384 -26.10 -31.78 -25.52
N ALA A 385 -27.28 -31.60 -24.98
CA ALA A 385 -28.52 -32.17 -25.51
C ALA A 385 -28.87 -31.54 -26.87
N VAL A 386 -28.89 -30.19 -26.96
CA VAL A 386 -29.22 -29.46 -28.20
C VAL A 386 -28.17 -29.70 -29.27
N SER A 387 -26.87 -29.81 -28.92
CA SER A 387 -25.80 -30.14 -29.87
C SER A 387 -26.05 -31.51 -30.52
N ARG A 388 -26.41 -32.53 -29.73
CA ARG A 388 -26.78 -33.85 -30.26
C ARG A 388 -28.03 -33.81 -31.14
N GLN A 389 -29.07 -33.10 -30.70
CA GLN A 389 -30.28 -32.93 -31.51
C GLN A 389 -29.98 -32.23 -32.85
N PHE A 390 -29.09 -31.24 -32.86
CA PHE A 390 -28.66 -30.55 -34.05
C PHE A 390 -27.90 -31.49 -34.99
N GLU A 391 -27.02 -32.38 -34.48
CA GLU A 391 -26.31 -33.39 -35.28
C GLU A 391 -27.28 -34.33 -35.99
N PHE A 392 -28.39 -34.71 -35.34
CA PHE A 392 -29.42 -35.57 -35.92
C PHE A 392 -30.52 -34.82 -36.69
N GLY A 393 -30.40 -33.50 -36.89
CA GLY A 393 -31.39 -32.70 -37.62
C GLY A 393 -32.68 -32.40 -36.83
N LEU A 394 -32.73 -32.69 -35.52
CA LEU A 394 -33.89 -32.51 -34.66
C LEU A 394 -33.95 -31.10 -34.00
N ALA A 395 -32.86 -30.36 -34.03
CA ALA A 395 -32.77 -28.97 -33.63
C ALA A 395 -32.27 -28.09 -34.78
N ASN A 396 -32.66 -26.84 -34.77
CA ASN A 396 -32.22 -25.88 -35.78
C ASN A 396 -30.97 -25.11 -35.31
N SER A 397 -30.37 -24.31 -36.23
CA SER A 397 -29.18 -23.51 -35.94
C SER A 397 -29.39 -22.43 -34.86
N ILE A 398 -30.59 -21.94 -34.68
CA ILE A 398 -30.90 -20.93 -33.66
C ILE A 398 -30.84 -21.58 -32.28
N ASP A 399 -31.44 -22.78 -32.14
CA ASP A 399 -31.48 -23.50 -30.86
C ASP A 399 -30.08 -23.78 -30.33
N ILE A 400 -29.13 -24.22 -31.18
CA ILE A 400 -27.75 -24.50 -30.74
C ILE A 400 -26.98 -23.21 -30.40
N MET A 401 -27.23 -22.12 -31.12
CA MET A 401 -26.61 -20.83 -30.84
C MET A 401 -27.10 -20.25 -29.53
N ASP A 402 -28.40 -20.34 -29.24
CA ASP A 402 -28.98 -19.89 -27.96
C ASP A 402 -28.45 -20.75 -26.81
N ALA A 403 -28.36 -22.07 -26.98
CA ALA A 403 -27.78 -22.97 -26.00
C ALA A 403 -26.29 -22.66 -25.73
N ASN A 404 -25.52 -22.34 -26.79
CA ASN A 404 -24.11 -21.92 -26.65
C ASN A 404 -23.97 -20.58 -25.94
N THR A 405 -24.81 -19.60 -26.24
CA THR A 405 -24.83 -18.29 -25.57
C THR A 405 -25.16 -18.42 -24.11
N LEU A 406 -26.14 -19.27 -23.75
CA LEU A 406 -26.47 -19.58 -22.35
C LEU A 406 -25.28 -20.21 -21.63
N LEU A 407 -24.59 -21.18 -22.28
CA LEU A 407 -23.42 -21.84 -21.70
C LEU A 407 -22.29 -20.84 -21.45
N VAL A 408 -21.87 -20.06 -22.44
CA VAL A 408 -20.78 -19.04 -22.29
C VAL A 408 -21.11 -18.04 -21.19
N THR A 409 -22.37 -17.61 -21.11
CA THR A 409 -22.83 -16.68 -20.08
C THR A 409 -22.75 -17.32 -18.69
N ALA A 410 -23.19 -18.56 -18.54
CA ALA A 410 -23.15 -19.29 -17.29
C ALA A 410 -21.69 -19.58 -16.83
N GLU A 411 -20.80 -19.96 -17.78
CA GLU A 411 -19.38 -20.16 -17.50
C GLU A 411 -18.73 -18.88 -16.95
N ARG A 412 -18.94 -17.73 -17.61
CA ARG A 412 -18.40 -16.43 -17.16
C ARG A 412 -18.95 -16.04 -15.78
N GLN A 413 -20.25 -16.11 -15.57
CA GLN A 413 -20.89 -15.76 -14.30
C GLN A 413 -20.40 -16.64 -13.14
N PHE A 414 -20.21 -17.94 -13.39
CA PHE A 414 -19.69 -18.86 -12.38
C PHE A 414 -18.25 -18.52 -12.00
N VAL A 415 -17.37 -18.29 -12.99
CA VAL A 415 -15.97 -17.88 -12.74
C VAL A 415 -15.91 -16.59 -11.96
N ASP A 416 -16.70 -15.59 -12.33
CA ASP A 416 -16.78 -14.32 -11.57
C ASP A 416 -17.21 -14.55 -10.11
N ALA A 417 -18.20 -15.40 -9.89
CA ALA A 417 -18.70 -15.68 -8.54
C ALA A 417 -17.68 -16.43 -7.67
N VAL A 418 -16.91 -17.37 -8.23
CA VAL A 418 -15.84 -18.08 -7.51
C VAL A 418 -14.81 -17.12 -6.97
N TYR A 419 -14.25 -16.26 -7.82
CA TYR A 419 -13.20 -15.33 -7.39
C TYR A 419 -13.73 -14.17 -6.53
N ASN A 420 -14.95 -13.70 -6.78
CA ASN A 420 -15.60 -12.70 -5.93
C ASN A 420 -15.87 -13.24 -4.51
N GLN A 421 -16.26 -14.50 -4.38
CA GLN A 421 -16.44 -15.13 -3.06
C GLN A 421 -15.12 -15.21 -2.31
N ARG A 422 -14.02 -15.62 -2.96
CA ARG A 422 -12.69 -15.64 -2.36
C ARG A 422 -12.24 -14.25 -1.90
N LEU A 423 -12.42 -13.25 -2.77
CA LEU A 423 -12.07 -11.86 -2.45
C LEU A 423 -12.93 -11.31 -1.29
N SER A 424 -14.20 -11.70 -1.18
CA SER A 424 -15.08 -11.28 -0.08
C SER A 424 -14.61 -11.79 1.29
N ILE A 425 -13.99 -12.97 1.36
CA ILE A 425 -13.37 -13.50 2.58
C ILE A 425 -12.15 -12.66 2.98
N LEU A 426 -11.24 -12.39 2.04
CA LEU A 426 -10.08 -11.55 2.31
C LEU A 426 -10.47 -10.11 2.67
N ARG A 427 -11.56 -9.62 2.10
CA ARG A 427 -12.15 -8.34 2.50
C ARG A 427 -12.62 -8.33 3.94
N LEU A 428 -13.25 -9.40 4.41
CA LEU A 428 -13.62 -9.56 5.83
C LEU A 428 -12.38 -9.55 6.74
N GLU A 429 -11.32 -10.26 6.38
CA GLU A 429 -10.06 -10.22 7.13
C GLU A 429 -9.46 -8.82 7.17
N ARG A 430 -9.47 -8.10 6.03
CA ARG A 430 -8.98 -6.72 5.95
C ARG A 430 -9.80 -5.77 6.83
N VAL A 431 -11.14 -5.82 6.75
CA VAL A 431 -11.98 -4.88 7.52
C VAL A 431 -12.03 -5.22 9.00
N THR A 432 -11.68 -6.45 9.40
CA THR A 432 -11.49 -6.84 10.81
C THR A 432 -10.08 -6.55 11.34
N GLY A 433 -9.12 -6.14 10.47
CA GLY A 433 -7.73 -5.86 10.86
C GLY A 433 -6.89 -7.12 11.11
N ARG A 434 -7.20 -8.23 10.45
CA ARG A 434 -6.56 -9.53 10.64
C ARG A 434 -5.74 -10.01 9.44
N LEU A 435 -5.89 -9.38 8.27
CA LEU A 435 -5.29 -9.87 7.02
C LEU A 435 -3.76 -10.00 7.12
N LEU A 436 -3.06 -9.00 7.62
CA LEU A 436 -1.60 -9.06 7.79
C LEU A 436 -1.19 -10.13 8.79
N LYS A 437 -1.92 -10.28 9.90
CA LYS A 437 -1.65 -11.31 10.91
C LYS A 437 -1.85 -12.72 10.34
N SER A 438 -2.89 -12.94 9.54
CA SER A 438 -3.16 -14.25 8.92
C SER A 438 -2.07 -14.62 7.90
N VAL A 439 -1.56 -13.64 7.15
CA VAL A 439 -0.45 -13.84 6.21
C VAL A 439 0.85 -14.19 6.94
N THR A 440 1.23 -13.43 7.98
CA THR A 440 2.48 -13.67 8.73
C THR A 440 2.44 -14.95 9.57
N ALA A 441 1.29 -15.33 10.12
CA ALA A 441 1.14 -16.59 10.87
C ALA A 441 1.31 -17.81 9.97
N LYS A 442 0.79 -17.76 8.74
CA LYS A 442 0.97 -18.83 7.74
C LYS A 442 2.43 -18.98 7.31
N GLU A 443 3.14 -17.86 7.16
CA GLU A 443 4.57 -17.85 6.85
C GLU A 443 5.40 -18.62 7.90
N THR A 444 5.11 -18.35 9.17
CA THR A 444 5.81 -19.02 10.27
C THR A 444 5.51 -20.53 10.30
N ALA A 445 4.28 -20.92 9.98
CA ALA A 445 3.87 -22.32 9.93
C ALA A 445 4.51 -23.10 8.76
N ILE A 446 4.67 -22.49 7.59
CA ILE A 446 5.31 -23.11 6.43
C ILE A 446 6.81 -23.29 6.69
N ASN A 447 7.51 -22.27 7.20
CA ASN A 447 8.94 -22.34 7.48
C ASN A 447 9.27 -23.35 8.60
N SER A 448 8.32 -23.69 9.49
CA SER A 448 8.48 -24.71 10.55
C SER A 448 8.20 -26.14 10.07
N GLN A 449 7.68 -26.33 8.85
CA GLN A 449 7.48 -27.66 8.24
C GLN A 449 8.63 -28.05 7.30
N ASP A 450 9.44 -27.07 6.90
CA ASP A 450 10.61 -27.28 6.01
C ASP A 450 11.94 -27.44 6.81
N GLU A 451 11.92 -27.30 8.15
CA GLU A 451 13.01 -27.66 9.07
C GLU A 451 12.76 -29.06 9.69
#